data_6a80f6949ec3d2da5f16cf94410b38fd
#
_entry.id   6a80f6949ec3d2da5f16cf94410b38fd
#
_cell.length_a   1.000
_cell.length_b   1.000
_cell.length_c   1.000
_cell.angle_alpha   90.00
_cell.angle_beta   90.00
_cell.angle_gamma   90.00
#
_symmetry.space_group_name_H-M   'P 1'
#
loop_
_entity.id
_entity.type
_entity.pdbx_description
1 polymer ?
#
loop_
_entity_poly.entity_id
_entity_poly.type
_entity_poly.pdbx_seq_one_letter_code
_entity_poly.pdbx_strand_id
1 'polypeptide(L)'
;MKYSNQFFNYISFLFMVLTVSCSKQETPPVDVPEEEFEEEQLSSCVTYSTANQDDLYTYWELFVADVLCSRGGPDYSQLNTTVSLAFIVPSEAEITSGVTPDHAGYSTYSGYCNSSKVNIRVIKDYWDDYTEVQRLWLMYHEFGHDVYKYEHSTDRADIMYPSVPRSDVKLNDFIKAKDKFFSRNFVGVSYIQCPN
;
A
#
# COMPACT_ATOMS: atom_id res chain seq x y z
N MET A 1 47.44 31.17 -46.25
CA MET A 1 48.41 32.26 -46.00
C MET A 1 48.68 32.36 -44.52
N LYS A 2 49.99 32.19 -44.19
CA LYS A 2 50.76 32.69 -43.01
C LYS A 2 50.21 32.40 -41.61
N TYR A 3 50.84 31.46 -40.84
CA TYR A 3 52.07 31.56 -40.05
C TYR A 3 51.91 32.49 -38.82
N SER A 4 52.14 31.99 -37.62
CA SER A 4 53.31 32.13 -36.76
C SER A 4 52.96 31.64 -35.34
N ASN A 5 53.50 30.60 -34.85
CA ASN A 5 54.72 30.32 -34.08
C ASN A 5 55.00 31.25 -32.91
N GLN A 6 55.33 30.52 -31.82
CA GLN A 6 56.31 30.81 -30.75
C GLN A 6 55.67 31.20 -29.41
N PHE A 7 56.15 30.85 -28.19
CA PHE A 7 57.38 30.17 -27.74
C PHE A 7 57.15 29.70 -26.28
N PHE A 8 57.75 28.56 -25.97
CA PHE A 8 58.42 28.15 -24.74
C PHE A 8 58.33 29.02 -23.50
N ASN A 9 57.97 28.37 -22.34
CA ASN A 9 58.80 28.47 -21.16
C ASN A 9 58.63 27.27 -20.26
N TYR A 10 59.69 26.50 -20.12
CA TYR A 10 59.91 25.47 -19.12
C TYR A 10 60.14 26.14 -17.75
N ILE A 11 59.27 25.81 -16.77
CA ILE A 11 59.64 25.98 -15.34
C ILE A 11 59.54 24.61 -14.70
N SER A 12 60.77 24.04 -14.51
CA SER A 12 61.01 22.84 -13.76
C SER A 12 60.80 23.17 -12.28
N PHE A 13 59.72 22.72 -11.66
CA PHE A 13 59.54 22.73 -10.23
C PHE A 13 59.79 21.31 -9.72
N LEU A 14 60.96 21.14 -9.12
CA LEU A 14 61.40 19.97 -8.39
C LEU A 14 60.56 19.92 -7.08
N PHE A 15 59.48 19.13 -7.06
CA PHE A 15 58.76 18.87 -5.83
C PHE A 15 59.33 17.65 -5.12
N MET A 16 60.05 17.95 -4.03
CA MET A 16 60.56 16.99 -3.07
C MET A 16 59.40 16.28 -2.37
N VAL A 17 59.15 15.04 -2.78
CA VAL A 17 58.09 14.21 -2.16
C VAL A 17 58.60 13.69 -0.83
N LEU A 18 58.20 14.32 0.25
CA LEU A 18 58.31 13.75 1.59
C LEU A 18 57.26 12.64 1.74
N THR A 19 57.67 11.39 1.65
CA THR A 19 56.86 10.25 1.98
C THR A 19 56.68 10.16 3.50
N VAL A 20 55.58 10.70 4.00
CA VAL A 20 55.10 10.39 5.34
C VAL A 20 54.45 9.02 5.28
N SER A 21 55.16 8.00 5.73
CA SER A 21 54.59 6.67 5.91
C SER A 21 53.67 6.69 7.14
N CYS A 22 52.37 6.92 6.92
CA CYS A 22 51.35 6.61 7.93
C CYS A 22 51.12 5.10 7.91
N SER A 23 51.71 4.39 8.89
CA SER A 23 51.29 3.01 9.18
C SER A 23 49.84 3.05 9.66
N LYS A 24 48.89 2.63 8.78
CA LYS A 24 47.56 2.29 9.23
C LYS A 24 47.62 1.11 10.16
N GLN A 25 47.42 1.37 11.43
CA GLN A 25 47.13 0.34 12.41
C GLN A 25 45.73 -0.17 12.07
N GLU A 26 45.66 -1.32 11.42
CA GLU A 26 44.37 -2.01 11.19
C GLU A 26 43.87 -2.47 12.55
N THR A 27 42.91 -1.73 13.10
CA THR A 27 42.07 -2.26 14.17
C THR A 27 41.28 -3.42 13.58
N PRO A 28 41.27 -4.60 14.22
CA PRO A 28 40.41 -5.69 13.74
C PRO A 28 38.96 -5.21 13.68
N PRO A 29 38.19 -5.68 12.71
CA PRO A 29 36.77 -5.35 12.62
C PRO A 29 36.11 -5.74 13.94
N VAL A 30 35.54 -4.76 14.63
CA VAL A 30 34.65 -5.02 15.74
C VAL A 30 33.43 -5.65 15.10
N ASP A 31 33.24 -6.95 15.35
CA ASP A 31 31.96 -7.61 15.10
C ASP A 31 30.92 -6.90 15.99
N VAL A 32 30.32 -5.85 15.46
CA VAL A 32 29.09 -5.29 16.02
C VAL A 32 28.03 -6.34 15.71
N PRO A 33 27.40 -6.98 16.70
CA PRO A 33 26.27 -7.83 16.43
C PRO A 33 25.29 -6.97 15.64
N GLU A 34 24.89 -7.43 14.47
CA GLU A 34 23.76 -6.89 13.74
C GLU A 34 22.56 -7.13 14.66
N GLU A 35 22.22 -6.12 15.48
CA GLU A 35 20.98 -6.14 16.23
C GLU A 35 19.88 -6.20 15.18
N GLU A 36 19.39 -7.40 14.96
CA GLU A 36 18.17 -7.65 14.22
C GLU A 36 17.08 -6.93 15.01
N PHE A 37 16.77 -5.70 14.59
CA PHE A 37 15.61 -4.98 15.12
C PHE A 37 14.39 -5.79 14.73
N GLU A 38 13.94 -6.65 15.63
CA GLU A 38 12.62 -7.23 15.56
C GLU A 38 11.63 -6.04 15.55
N GLU A 39 11.08 -5.74 14.38
CA GLU A 39 10.05 -4.72 14.25
C GLU A 39 8.87 -5.13 15.12
N GLU A 40 8.71 -4.49 16.28
CA GLU A 40 7.65 -4.80 17.24
C GLU A 40 6.30 -4.74 16.52
N GLN A 41 5.68 -5.89 16.35
CA GLN A 41 4.39 -5.98 15.68
C GLN A 41 3.36 -5.18 16.48
N LEU A 42 2.80 -4.15 15.86
CA LEU A 42 1.74 -3.36 16.47
C LEU A 42 0.58 -4.26 16.92
N SER A 43 0.10 -4.05 18.11
CA SER A 43 -1.01 -4.84 18.62
C SER A 43 -2.26 -4.56 17.79
N SER A 44 -2.85 -5.61 17.24
CA SER A 44 -4.14 -5.59 16.59
C SER A 44 -5.06 -6.54 17.33
N CYS A 45 -6.32 -6.17 17.48
CA CYS A 45 -7.32 -7.07 18.07
C CYS A 45 -7.80 -8.14 17.08
N VAL A 46 -7.32 -8.09 15.84
CA VAL A 46 -7.63 -9.04 14.78
C VAL A 46 -6.35 -9.72 14.30
N THR A 47 -6.41 -11.01 14.07
CA THR A 47 -5.31 -11.82 13.55
C THR A 47 -5.46 -12.00 12.04
N TYR A 48 -4.64 -11.29 11.26
CA TYR A 48 -4.77 -11.28 9.80
C TYR A 48 -4.27 -12.54 9.10
N SER A 49 -3.51 -13.39 9.77
CA SER A 49 -3.06 -14.68 9.22
C SER A 49 -4.19 -15.68 8.95
N THR A 50 -5.43 -15.36 9.33
CA THR A 50 -6.60 -16.16 8.98
C THR A 50 -7.17 -15.85 7.59
N ALA A 51 -6.67 -14.81 6.92
CA ALA A 51 -7.05 -14.50 5.56
C ALA A 51 -6.69 -15.66 4.60
N ASN A 52 -7.66 -16.07 3.80
CA ASN A 52 -7.45 -17.11 2.79
C ASN A 52 -7.52 -16.47 1.40
N GLN A 53 -6.41 -16.55 0.66
CA GLN A 53 -6.33 -15.96 -0.69
C GLN A 53 -7.33 -16.53 -1.68
N ASP A 54 -7.84 -17.73 -1.46
CA ASP A 54 -8.80 -18.38 -2.35
C ASP A 54 -10.26 -18.15 -1.91
N ASP A 55 -10.46 -17.47 -0.77
CA ASP A 55 -11.78 -17.15 -0.24
C ASP A 55 -11.87 -15.67 0.19
N LEU A 56 -12.46 -14.85 -0.65
CA LEU A 56 -12.64 -13.42 -0.38
C LEU A 56 -13.50 -13.12 0.86
N TYR A 57 -14.35 -14.06 1.27
CA TYR A 57 -15.22 -13.86 2.44
C TYR A 57 -14.43 -13.86 3.74
N THR A 58 -13.25 -14.47 3.81
CA THR A 58 -12.37 -14.38 4.97
C THR A 58 -11.89 -12.95 5.22
N TYR A 59 -11.70 -12.15 4.16
CA TYR A 59 -11.36 -10.72 4.29
C TYR A 59 -12.56 -9.90 4.77
N TRP A 60 -13.76 -10.27 4.40
CA TRP A 60 -14.97 -9.66 4.94
C TRP A 60 -15.10 -9.93 6.43
N GLU A 61 -14.88 -11.16 6.88
CA GLU A 61 -14.89 -11.53 8.29
C GLU A 61 -13.87 -10.76 9.10
N LEU A 62 -12.64 -10.60 8.57
CA LEU A 62 -11.60 -9.77 9.18
C LEU A 62 -12.03 -8.31 9.28
N PHE A 63 -12.59 -7.75 8.20
CA PHE A 63 -13.08 -6.39 8.19
C PHE A 63 -14.19 -6.17 9.24
N VAL A 64 -15.15 -7.07 9.33
CA VAL A 64 -16.20 -7.02 10.36
C VAL A 64 -15.63 -7.08 11.78
N ALA A 65 -14.67 -7.98 12.01
CA ALA A 65 -14.00 -8.11 13.30
C ALA A 65 -13.24 -6.82 13.67
N ASP A 66 -12.52 -6.21 12.71
CA ASP A 66 -11.83 -4.95 12.92
C ASP A 66 -12.78 -3.78 13.18
N VAL A 67 -13.89 -3.75 12.49
CA VAL A 67 -14.94 -2.75 12.73
C VAL A 67 -15.46 -2.85 14.16
N LEU A 68 -15.82 -4.04 14.59
CA LEU A 68 -16.29 -4.28 15.96
C LEU A 68 -15.25 -3.88 17.01
N CYS A 69 -14.00 -4.23 16.76
CA CYS A 69 -12.89 -3.90 17.61
C CYS A 69 -12.60 -2.41 17.70
N SER A 70 -12.46 -1.75 16.54
CA SER A 70 -12.04 -0.35 16.47
C SER A 70 -13.09 0.63 16.93
N ARG A 71 -14.36 0.25 16.91
CA ARG A 71 -15.50 1.13 17.25
C ARG A 71 -16.24 0.76 18.51
N GLY A 72 -15.85 -0.31 19.18
CA GLY A 72 -16.44 -0.73 20.44
C GLY A 72 -17.87 -1.27 20.31
N GLY A 73 -18.26 -1.74 19.14
CA GLY A 73 -19.56 -2.33 18.92
C GLY A 73 -20.20 -1.94 17.58
N PRO A 74 -21.33 -2.53 17.20
CA PRO A 74 -21.91 -2.39 15.88
C PRO A 74 -22.56 -1.02 15.67
N ASP A 75 -21.95 -0.22 14.82
CA ASP A 75 -22.55 0.94 14.12
C ASP A 75 -23.01 0.45 12.74
N TYR A 76 -24.01 -0.56 12.60
CA TYR A 76 -23.70 -1.30 11.43
C TYR A 76 -24.93 -1.88 10.81
N SER A 77 -25.80 -0.97 10.42
CA SER A 77 -26.79 -1.25 9.40
C SER A 77 -26.18 -1.91 8.16
N GLN A 78 -24.91 -1.61 7.86
CA GLN A 78 -24.19 -2.18 6.71
C GLN A 78 -23.57 -3.57 6.99
N LEU A 79 -23.28 -3.94 8.24
CA LEU A 79 -22.78 -5.29 8.54
C LEU A 79 -23.88 -6.36 8.43
N ASN A 80 -25.14 -5.97 8.44
CA ASN A 80 -26.29 -6.85 8.18
C ASN A 80 -26.71 -6.90 6.71
N THR A 81 -25.84 -6.49 5.80
CA THR A 81 -26.11 -6.47 4.39
C THR A 81 -25.89 -7.83 3.73
N THR A 82 -26.43 -7.99 2.53
CA THR A 82 -26.06 -9.12 1.68
C THR A 82 -24.70 -8.85 1.07
N VAL A 83 -23.74 -9.73 1.31
CA VAL A 83 -22.37 -9.63 0.78
C VAL A 83 -22.21 -10.52 -0.44
N SER A 84 -21.69 -9.97 -1.52
CA SER A 84 -21.36 -10.67 -2.76
C SER A 84 -19.94 -10.32 -3.19
N LEU A 85 -19.02 -11.23 -2.97
CA LEU A 85 -17.62 -11.10 -3.36
C LEU A 85 -17.28 -12.15 -4.40
N ALA A 86 -16.60 -11.78 -5.47
CA ALA A 86 -16.23 -12.73 -6.50
C ALA A 86 -14.94 -12.35 -7.22
N PHE A 87 -14.14 -13.36 -7.56
CA PHE A 87 -13.11 -13.21 -8.56
C PHE A 87 -13.73 -13.17 -9.94
N ILE A 88 -13.20 -12.29 -10.79
CA ILE A 88 -13.63 -12.18 -12.18
C ILE A 88 -12.43 -12.04 -13.12
N VAL A 89 -12.70 -12.35 -14.38
CA VAL A 89 -11.94 -11.89 -15.53
C VAL A 89 -12.85 -10.86 -16.22
N PRO A 90 -12.45 -9.58 -16.35
CA PRO A 90 -13.31 -8.57 -16.95
C PRO A 90 -13.72 -8.93 -18.37
N SER A 91 -14.99 -8.80 -18.67
CA SER A 91 -15.52 -8.93 -20.04
C SER A 91 -15.16 -7.70 -20.88
N GLU A 92 -15.19 -7.82 -22.21
CA GLU A 92 -15.00 -6.68 -23.11
C GLU A 92 -16.01 -5.54 -22.83
N ALA A 93 -17.22 -5.87 -22.41
CA ALA A 93 -18.24 -4.90 -22.06
C ALA A 93 -17.87 -4.12 -20.80
N GLU A 94 -17.32 -4.77 -19.78
CA GLU A 94 -16.84 -4.14 -18.55
C GLU A 94 -15.62 -3.25 -18.84
N ILE A 95 -14.67 -3.71 -19.65
CA ILE A 95 -13.55 -2.90 -20.12
C ILE A 95 -14.03 -1.66 -20.87
N THR A 96 -15.00 -1.82 -21.76
CA THR A 96 -15.59 -0.71 -22.52
C THR A 96 -16.35 0.26 -21.61
N SER A 97 -16.94 -0.21 -20.51
CA SER A 97 -17.66 0.62 -19.54
C SER A 97 -16.77 1.37 -18.56
N GLY A 98 -15.45 1.21 -18.63
CA GLY A 98 -14.48 1.94 -17.83
C GLY A 98 -13.76 1.11 -16.78
N VAL A 99 -14.01 -0.20 -16.69
CA VAL A 99 -13.14 -1.11 -15.95
C VAL A 99 -11.84 -1.23 -16.74
N THR A 100 -10.86 -0.48 -16.32
CA THR A 100 -9.55 -0.53 -17.00
C THR A 100 -8.74 -1.73 -16.48
N PRO A 101 -7.76 -2.21 -17.25
CA PRO A 101 -6.83 -3.23 -16.79
C PRO A 101 -6.07 -2.86 -15.51
N ASP A 102 -6.08 -1.58 -15.13
CA ASP A 102 -5.37 -1.07 -13.94
C ASP A 102 -6.20 -1.17 -12.64
N HIS A 103 -7.46 -1.59 -12.72
CA HIS A 103 -8.30 -1.80 -11.54
C HIS A 103 -8.12 -3.21 -11.00
N ALA A 104 -7.47 -3.35 -9.84
CA ALA A 104 -7.33 -4.65 -9.17
C ALA A 104 -8.63 -5.15 -8.54
N GLY A 105 -9.47 -4.22 -8.09
CA GLY A 105 -10.80 -4.47 -7.57
C GLY A 105 -11.74 -3.32 -7.92
N TYR A 106 -13.02 -3.56 -7.87
CA TYR A 106 -14.02 -2.52 -8.03
C TYR A 106 -15.37 -2.92 -7.46
N SER A 107 -16.11 -1.91 -6.99
CA SER A 107 -17.53 -2.01 -6.71
C SER A 107 -18.31 -1.33 -7.82
N THR A 108 -19.39 -1.95 -8.28
CA THR A 108 -20.25 -1.31 -9.27
C THR A 108 -21.06 -0.19 -8.62
N TYR A 109 -21.35 0.88 -9.36
CA TYR A 109 -22.14 2.01 -8.86
C TYR A 109 -23.45 1.58 -8.18
N SER A 110 -24.14 0.60 -8.73
CA SER A 110 -25.32 -0.01 -8.09
C SER A 110 -24.99 -0.80 -6.82
N GLY A 111 -23.73 -1.18 -6.62
CA GLY A 111 -23.23 -1.84 -5.42
C GLY A 111 -23.03 -0.84 -4.30
N TYR A 112 -22.07 0.04 -4.43
CA TYR A 112 -21.69 0.94 -3.32
C TYR A 112 -22.74 2.00 -2.96
N CYS A 113 -23.69 2.32 -3.83
CA CYS A 113 -24.85 3.15 -3.49
C CYS A 113 -26.06 2.37 -2.96
N ASN A 114 -25.96 1.06 -2.84
CA ASN A 114 -27.00 0.23 -2.23
C ASN A 114 -26.63 -0.09 -0.77
N SER A 115 -27.32 0.55 0.19
CA SER A 115 -27.06 0.39 1.62
C SER A 115 -27.35 -1.01 2.18
N SER A 116 -28.06 -1.86 1.42
CA SER A 116 -28.41 -3.22 1.83
C SER A 116 -27.50 -4.29 1.21
N LYS A 117 -26.47 -3.89 0.45
CA LYS A 117 -25.63 -4.81 -0.30
C LYS A 117 -24.19 -4.33 -0.39
N VAL A 118 -23.26 -5.24 -0.15
CA VAL A 118 -21.85 -5.11 -0.50
C VAL A 118 -21.60 -5.97 -1.74
N ASN A 119 -21.07 -5.38 -2.82
CA ASN A 119 -20.86 -6.08 -4.08
C ASN A 119 -19.51 -5.72 -4.71
N ILE A 120 -18.50 -6.54 -4.42
CA ILE A 120 -17.13 -6.31 -4.86
C ILE A 120 -16.70 -7.38 -5.85
N ARG A 121 -16.01 -6.96 -6.90
CA ARG A 121 -15.38 -7.79 -7.91
C ARG A 121 -13.88 -7.59 -7.85
N VAL A 122 -13.14 -8.68 -7.77
CA VAL A 122 -11.67 -8.69 -7.71
C VAL A 122 -11.13 -9.34 -8.98
N ILE A 123 -10.21 -8.66 -9.65
CA ILE A 123 -9.57 -9.19 -10.84
C ILE A 123 -8.50 -10.18 -10.43
N LYS A 124 -8.71 -11.44 -10.80
CA LYS A 124 -7.91 -12.58 -10.34
C LYS A 124 -6.43 -12.45 -10.67
N ASP A 125 -6.10 -11.96 -11.86
CA ASP A 125 -4.72 -11.85 -12.33
C ASP A 125 -3.89 -10.92 -11.43
N TYR A 126 -4.44 -9.77 -11.01
CA TYR A 126 -3.75 -8.88 -10.05
C TYR A 126 -3.69 -9.48 -8.65
N TRP A 127 -4.78 -10.11 -8.24
CA TRP A 127 -4.87 -10.73 -6.93
C TRP A 127 -3.80 -11.81 -6.71
N ASP A 128 -3.53 -12.62 -7.72
CA ASP A 128 -2.55 -13.70 -7.64
C ASP A 128 -1.11 -13.18 -7.47
N ASP A 129 -0.83 -12.01 -8.05
CA ASP A 129 0.48 -11.35 -7.94
C ASP A 129 0.68 -10.59 -6.62
N TYR A 130 -0.38 -10.38 -5.84
CA TYR A 130 -0.32 -9.60 -4.61
C TYR A 130 0.18 -10.40 -3.42
N THR A 131 0.97 -9.73 -2.55
CA THR A 131 1.30 -10.25 -1.22
C THR A 131 0.06 -10.26 -0.31
N GLU A 132 0.12 -10.98 0.81
CA GLU A 132 -0.96 -11.01 1.80
C GLU A 132 -1.36 -9.60 2.27
N VAL A 133 -0.37 -8.73 2.53
CA VAL A 133 -0.64 -7.36 2.98
C VAL A 133 -1.28 -6.52 1.89
N GLN A 134 -0.87 -6.70 0.63
CA GLN A 134 -1.50 -6.00 -0.49
C GLN A 134 -2.95 -6.44 -0.70
N ARG A 135 -3.26 -7.72 -0.48
CA ARG A 135 -4.63 -8.25 -0.53
C ARG A 135 -5.51 -7.68 0.57
N LEU A 136 -5.00 -7.58 1.79
CA LEU A 136 -5.68 -6.88 2.89
C LEU A 136 -5.96 -5.42 2.50
N TRP A 137 -4.95 -4.73 1.96
CA TRP A 137 -5.08 -3.33 1.55
C TRP A 137 -6.17 -3.15 0.51
N LEU A 138 -6.15 -3.97 -0.57
CA LEU A 138 -7.16 -3.93 -1.61
C LEU A 138 -8.57 -4.14 -1.06
N MET A 139 -8.76 -5.21 -0.27
CA MET A 139 -10.11 -5.53 0.22
C MET A 139 -10.65 -4.45 1.16
N TYR A 140 -9.81 -3.89 2.04
CA TYR A 140 -10.24 -2.79 2.91
C TYR A 140 -10.50 -1.49 2.14
N HIS A 141 -9.78 -1.25 1.04
CA HIS A 141 -10.05 -0.16 0.12
C HIS A 141 -11.47 -0.29 -0.49
N GLU A 142 -11.77 -1.45 -1.05
CA GLU A 142 -13.08 -1.70 -1.67
C GLU A 142 -14.22 -1.67 -0.64
N PHE A 143 -14.00 -2.20 0.56
CA PHE A 143 -14.95 -2.06 1.67
C PHE A 143 -15.12 -0.60 2.10
N GLY A 144 -14.08 0.21 2.01
CA GLY A 144 -14.14 1.64 2.25
C GLY A 144 -15.13 2.34 1.31
N HIS A 145 -15.08 2.01 0.04
CA HIS A 145 -16.02 2.51 -0.94
C HIS A 145 -17.45 2.00 -0.69
N ASP A 146 -17.57 0.70 -0.51
CA ASP A 146 -18.89 0.06 -0.47
C ASP A 146 -19.60 0.25 0.88
N VAL A 147 -18.89 0.12 2.02
CA VAL A 147 -19.50 0.24 3.35
C VAL A 147 -19.56 1.69 3.83
N TYR A 148 -18.45 2.41 3.74
CA TYR A 148 -18.32 3.76 4.29
C TYR A 148 -18.58 4.87 3.28
N LYS A 149 -18.70 4.55 2.01
CA LYS A 149 -18.86 5.53 0.92
C LYS A 149 -17.67 6.50 0.83
N TYR A 150 -16.46 6.07 1.23
CA TYR A 150 -15.28 6.90 1.10
C TYR A 150 -14.91 7.12 -0.36
N GLU A 151 -14.53 8.33 -0.70
CA GLU A 151 -13.80 8.64 -1.94
C GLU A 151 -12.31 8.37 -1.75
N HIS A 152 -11.55 8.53 -2.83
CA HIS A 152 -10.11 8.32 -2.78
C HIS A 152 -9.39 9.38 -1.96
N SER A 153 -8.38 8.94 -1.20
CA SER A 153 -7.39 9.80 -0.55
C SER A 153 -6.30 10.22 -1.54
N THR A 154 -5.64 11.34 -1.26
CA THR A 154 -4.44 11.79 -1.98
C THR A 154 -3.14 11.34 -1.33
N ASP A 155 -3.18 10.77 -0.14
CA ASP A 155 -2.01 10.26 0.57
C ASP A 155 -1.80 8.77 0.29
N ARG A 156 -0.61 8.42 -0.21
CA ARG A 156 -0.23 7.04 -0.53
C ARG A 156 -0.16 6.10 0.68
N ALA A 157 -0.08 6.66 1.88
CA ALA A 157 -0.06 5.92 3.13
C ALA A 157 -1.46 5.57 3.65
N ASP A 158 -2.52 6.03 2.98
CA ASP A 158 -3.90 5.76 3.36
C ASP A 158 -4.48 4.57 2.58
N ILE A 159 -5.32 3.78 3.22
CA ILE A 159 -6.03 2.67 2.56
C ILE A 159 -6.84 3.17 1.35
N MET A 160 -7.43 4.34 1.44
CA MET A 160 -8.24 4.91 0.35
C MET A 160 -7.45 5.56 -0.78
N TYR A 161 -6.12 5.41 -0.83
CA TYR A 161 -5.36 5.83 -2.01
C TYR A 161 -5.70 4.94 -3.22
N PRO A 162 -5.81 5.48 -4.46
CA PRO A 162 -6.32 4.75 -5.64
C PRO A 162 -5.51 3.53 -6.08
N SER A 163 -4.35 3.31 -5.50
CA SER A 163 -3.48 2.18 -5.87
C SER A 163 -3.02 1.42 -4.64
N VAL A 164 -2.99 0.12 -4.75
CA VAL A 164 -2.39 -0.75 -3.73
C VAL A 164 -0.91 -0.39 -3.56
N PRO A 165 -0.38 -0.37 -2.33
CA PRO A 165 1.03 -0.06 -2.09
C PRO A 165 1.97 -1.10 -2.74
N ARG A 166 3.26 -0.78 -2.78
CA ARG A 166 4.28 -1.68 -3.33
C ARG A 166 4.37 -2.98 -2.53
N SER A 167 4.95 -4.01 -3.13
CA SER A 167 5.06 -5.36 -2.54
C SER A 167 5.93 -5.46 -1.28
N ASP A 168 6.71 -4.41 -0.98
CA ASP A 168 7.52 -4.30 0.23
C ASP A 168 6.77 -3.73 1.45
N VAL A 169 5.48 -3.38 1.29
CA VAL A 169 4.61 -2.92 2.37
C VAL A 169 4.53 -3.96 3.49
N LYS A 170 4.62 -3.50 4.73
CA LYS A 170 4.58 -4.36 5.91
C LYS A 170 3.20 -4.38 6.55
N LEU A 171 2.93 -5.43 7.32
CA LEU A 171 1.68 -5.55 8.09
C LEU A 171 1.50 -4.36 9.06
N ASN A 172 2.57 -3.88 9.67
CA ASN A 172 2.52 -2.71 10.55
C ASN A 172 2.09 -1.43 9.83
N ASP A 173 2.45 -1.27 8.54
CA ASP A 173 2.00 -0.13 7.73
C ASP A 173 0.49 -0.23 7.47
N PHE A 174 0.01 -1.43 7.16
CA PHE A 174 -1.42 -1.68 7.03
C PHE A 174 -2.18 -1.38 8.31
N ILE A 175 -1.70 -1.84 9.47
CA ILE A 175 -2.35 -1.58 10.78
C ILE A 175 -2.45 -0.07 11.04
N LYS A 176 -1.38 0.69 10.81
CA LYS A 176 -1.40 2.16 10.95
C LYS A 176 -2.40 2.83 10.00
N ALA A 177 -2.44 2.40 8.74
CA ALA A 177 -3.36 2.94 7.75
C ALA A 177 -4.81 2.58 8.08
N LYS A 178 -5.06 1.37 8.57
CA LYS A 178 -6.35 0.90 9.02
C LYS A 178 -6.87 1.70 10.22
N ASP A 179 -6.03 2.06 11.18
CA ASP A 179 -6.44 2.87 12.32
C ASP A 179 -6.90 4.26 11.90
N LYS A 180 -6.20 4.89 10.94
CA LYS A 180 -6.66 6.13 10.31
C LYS A 180 -8.00 5.94 9.59
N PHE A 181 -8.12 4.88 8.81
CA PHE A 181 -9.32 4.53 8.05
C PHE A 181 -10.55 4.43 8.96
N PHE A 182 -10.48 3.70 10.07
CA PHE A 182 -11.60 3.56 10.99
C PHE A 182 -11.86 4.79 11.86
N SER A 183 -10.83 5.57 12.17
CA SER A 183 -10.99 6.86 12.85
C SER A 183 -11.51 7.97 11.94
N ARG A 184 -11.61 7.72 10.62
CA ARG A 184 -11.96 8.72 9.58
C ARG A 184 -11.01 9.92 9.57
N ASN A 185 -9.75 9.70 9.96
CA ASN A 185 -8.73 10.74 10.06
C ASN A 185 -7.64 10.52 9.02
N PHE A 186 -7.99 10.60 7.75
CA PHE A 186 -7.06 10.56 6.63
C PHE A 186 -7.24 11.78 5.71
N VAL A 187 -6.18 12.08 4.97
CA VAL A 187 -6.14 13.28 4.12
C VAL A 187 -7.19 13.22 3.03
N GLY A 188 -8.01 14.29 2.94
CA GLY A 188 -9.03 14.40 1.90
C GLY A 188 -10.22 13.47 2.09
N VAL A 189 -10.48 13.03 3.36
CA VAL A 189 -11.68 12.22 3.61
C VAL A 189 -12.93 12.92 3.06
N SER A 190 -13.55 12.29 2.09
CA SER A 190 -14.79 12.73 1.46
C SER A 190 -15.67 11.52 1.17
N TYR A 191 -16.91 11.74 0.82
CA TYR A 191 -17.90 10.69 0.71
C TYR A 191 -18.57 10.71 -0.67
N ILE A 192 -18.68 9.54 -1.26
CA ILE A 192 -19.42 9.32 -2.49
C ILE A 192 -20.86 9.77 -2.30
N GLN A 193 -21.33 10.65 -3.17
CA GLN A 193 -22.70 11.13 -3.15
C GLN A 193 -23.62 10.14 -3.87
N CYS A 194 -24.42 9.42 -3.12
CA CYS A 194 -25.41 8.52 -3.69
C CYS A 194 -26.71 9.28 -4.00
N PRO A 195 -27.33 9.04 -5.17
CA PRO A 195 -28.64 9.62 -5.47
C PRO A 195 -29.71 9.10 -4.50
N ASN A 196 -30.62 9.98 -4.10
CA ASN A 196 -31.77 9.66 -3.25
C ASN A 196 -32.78 8.82 -3.99
#